data_78346f3a6af5f29ef7b927cabdb9b43a
#
_entry.id   78346f3a6af5f29ef7b927cabdb9b43a
#
_cell.length_a   1.000
_cell.length_b   1.000
_cell.length_c   1.000
_cell.angle_alpha   90.00
_cell.angle_beta   90.00
_cell.angle_gamma   90.00
#
_symmetry.space_group_name_H-M   'P 1'
#
loop_
_entity.id
_entity.type
_entity.pdbx_description
1 polymer ?
#
loop_
_entity_poly.entity_id
_entity_poly.type
_entity_poly.pdbx_seq_one_letter_code
_entity_poly.pdbx_strand_id
1 'polypeptide(L)'
;MIPTPVKTLKPLQDGIREGHVVLLGMTKYGKTTLARHLFLTDDLFDRRKNPVSIFLDTKHDDKLLDAGYYADTLVELAYLIDNKYPRIIFRPPGTSEKKTVLTEIIKMVFHYRSLRTHKNVPFALYIDELQLYAGKQEKHEGLEMLSTTGAGKDIHGIFMAQRMQDIHEQSLSQCDTTVCFFMREQASYLKRRGMDELVEWMQFLKQNPYFFAFERIGTWQLHEPIPYGEEPSQQDHSINPNDDDFFPM
;
A
#
# COMPACT_ATOMS: atom_id res chain seq x y z
N MET A 1 -17.14 20.26 13.36
CA MET A 1 -17.10 21.20 12.18
C MET A 1 -16.28 20.55 11.08
N ILE A 2 -16.73 20.58 9.81
CA ILE A 2 -15.93 20.04 8.69
C ILE A 2 -14.86 21.06 8.31
N PRO A 3 -13.57 20.69 8.36
CA PRO A 3 -12.48 21.58 7.97
C PRO A 3 -12.44 21.81 6.46
N THR A 4 -11.72 22.83 6.02
CA THR A 4 -11.44 23.04 4.60
C THR A 4 -10.53 21.91 4.09
N PRO A 5 -10.92 21.15 3.05
CA PRO A 5 -10.08 20.08 2.53
C PRO A 5 -8.78 20.59 1.92
N VAL A 6 -7.71 19.83 2.06
CA VAL A 6 -6.42 20.11 1.44
C VAL A 6 -6.25 19.32 0.13
N LYS A 7 -5.39 19.80 -0.77
CA LYS A 7 -5.17 19.20 -2.10
C LYS A 7 -3.85 18.45 -2.21
N THR A 8 -2.86 18.86 -1.42
CA THR A 8 -1.52 18.29 -1.56
C THR A 8 -1.39 16.94 -0.87
N LEU A 9 -0.86 15.95 -1.59
CA LEU A 9 -0.54 14.62 -1.05
C LEU A 9 0.83 14.54 -0.37
N LYS A 10 1.59 15.64 -0.38
CA LYS A 10 2.96 15.62 0.17
C LYS A 10 3.04 15.09 1.60
N PRO A 11 2.16 15.49 2.55
CA PRO A 11 2.23 14.94 3.91
C PRO A 11 2.02 13.42 3.96
N LEU A 12 1.14 12.87 3.11
CA LEU A 12 0.92 11.43 2.99
C LEU A 12 2.14 10.72 2.39
N GLN A 13 2.74 11.28 1.33
CA GLN A 13 3.96 10.77 0.72
C GLN A 13 5.12 10.75 1.72
N ASP A 14 5.25 11.82 2.53
CA ASP A 14 6.26 11.89 3.59
C ASP A 14 5.99 10.81 4.67
N GLY A 15 4.73 10.58 5.03
CA GLY A 15 4.33 9.50 5.94
C GLY A 15 4.76 8.11 5.44
N ILE A 16 4.60 7.84 4.13
CA ILE A 16 5.04 6.56 3.53
C ILE A 16 6.56 6.43 3.58
N ARG A 17 7.30 7.52 3.36
CA ARG A 17 8.78 7.50 3.41
C ARG A 17 9.33 7.24 4.82
N GLU A 18 8.59 7.61 5.84
CA GLU A 18 9.05 7.54 7.23
C GLU A 18 8.60 6.27 7.94
N GLY A 19 7.47 5.66 7.51
CA GLY A 19 6.92 4.53 8.22
C GLY A 19 5.97 3.67 7.42
N HIS A 20 5.00 3.08 8.09
CA HIS A 20 3.94 2.28 7.51
C HIS A 20 2.65 3.10 7.43
N VAL A 21 1.82 2.80 6.44
CA VAL A 21 0.55 3.49 6.20
C VAL A 21 -0.59 2.48 6.14
N VAL A 22 -1.72 2.81 6.75
CA VAL A 22 -2.95 2.05 6.59
C VAL A 22 -4.01 2.87 5.87
N LEU A 23 -4.62 2.31 4.82
CA LEU A 23 -5.73 2.87 4.06
C LEU A 23 -7.02 2.10 4.42
N LEU A 24 -7.95 2.76 5.06
CA LEU A 24 -9.19 2.19 5.57
C LEU A 24 -10.41 2.74 4.84
N GLY A 25 -11.41 1.91 4.61
CA GLY A 25 -12.69 2.36 4.06
C GLY A 25 -13.39 1.30 3.21
N MET A 26 -14.66 1.51 2.96
CA MET A 26 -15.48 0.59 2.16
C MET A 26 -15.06 0.53 0.70
N THR A 27 -15.50 -0.53 0.03
CA THR A 27 -15.37 -0.68 -1.42
C THR A 27 -16.03 0.51 -2.14
N LYS A 28 -15.42 0.98 -3.23
CA LYS A 28 -15.87 2.11 -4.07
C LYS A 28 -15.69 3.51 -3.45
N TYR A 29 -15.05 3.66 -2.30
CA TYR A 29 -14.78 4.97 -1.71
C TYR A 29 -13.40 5.56 -2.03
N GLY A 30 -12.55 4.87 -2.81
CA GLY A 30 -11.33 5.45 -3.36
C GLY A 30 -10.01 4.86 -2.87
N LYS A 31 -10.00 3.87 -1.95
CA LYS A 31 -8.75 3.25 -1.45
C LYS A 31 -7.81 2.79 -2.55
N THR A 32 -8.30 1.92 -3.44
CA THR A 32 -7.49 1.38 -4.55
C THR A 32 -7.07 2.47 -5.53
N THR A 33 -7.91 3.49 -5.73
CA THR A 33 -7.58 4.65 -6.56
C THR A 33 -6.42 5.45 -5.96
N LEU A 34 -6.45 5.73 -4.65
CA LEU A 34 -5.35 6.40 -3.95
C LEU A 34 -4.09 5.53 -3.95
N ALA A 35 -4.21 4.24 -3.63
CA ALA A 35 -3.08 3.32 -3.62
C ALA A 35 -2.42 3.21 -5.00
N ARG A 36 -3.22 3.10 -6.08
CA ARG A 36 -2.73 3.11 -7.46
C ARG A 36 -2.01 4.42 -7.79
N HIS A 37 -2.59 5.56 -7.43
CA HIS A 37 -1.95 6.86 -7.63
C HIS A 37 -0.58 6.93 -6.94
N LEU A 38 -0.50 6.52 -5.68
CA LEU A 38 0.76 6.47 -4.93
C LEU A 38 1.76 5.47 -5.53
N PHE A 39 1.29 4.33 -6.01
CA PHE A 39 2.10 3.31 -6.67
C PHE A 39 2.71 3.82 -7.98
N LEU A 40 1.96 4.63 -8.73
CA LEU A 40 2.41 5.24 -9.97
C LEU A 40 3.25 6.51 -9.76
N THR A 41 3.26 7.07 -8.53
CA THR A 41 4.00 8.29 -8.24
C THR A 41 5.48 8.00 -8.12
N ASP A 42 6.25 8.47 -9.10
CA ASP A 42 7.70 8.27 -9.14
C ASP A 42 8.49 9.03 -8.05
N ASP A 43 7.86 10.02 -7.42
CA ASP A 43 8.51 10.86 -6.40
C ASP A 43 8.35 10.33 -4.98
N LEU A 44 7.77 9.14 -4.81
CA LEU A 44 7.59 8.55 -3.48
C LEU A 44 8.93 8.31 -2.77
N PHE A 45 9.94 7.86 -3.52
CA PHE A 45 11.30 7.66 -3.03
C PHE A 45 12.34 8.33 -3.95
N ASP A 46 13.56 8.52 -3.45
CA ASP A 46 14.66 9.02 -4.27
C ASP A 46 14.95 8.04 -5.43
N ARG A 47 14.63 8.45 -6.65
CA ARG A 47 14.83 7.65 -7.88
C ARG A 47 16.25 7.14 -8.05
N ARG A 48 17.27 7.87 -7.56
CA ARG A 48 18.68 7.44 -7.62
C ARG A 48 18.96 6.17 -6.83
N LYS A 49 18.07 5.80 -5.91
CA LYS A 49 18.16 4.56 -5.14
C LYS A 49 17.50 3.37 -5.85
N ASN A 50 16.90 3.58 -7.03
CA ASN A 50 16.14 2.56 -7.77
C ASN A 50 15.09 1.85 -6.89
N PRO A 51 14.10 2.58 -6.34
CA PRO A 51 13.10 2.02 -5.46
C PRO A 51 12.28 0.94 -6.16
N VAL A 52 11.87 -0.08 -5.39
CA VAL A 52 11.01 -1.16 -5.87
C VAL A 52 9.68 -1.13 -5.12
N SER A 53 8.60 -0.93 -5.86
CA SER A 53 7.24 -0.98 -5.35
C SER A 53 6.56 -2.28 -5.80
N ILE A 54 5.98 -3.01 -4.86
CA ILE A 54 5.30 -4.29 -5.12
C ILE A 54 3.84 -4.14 -4.70
N PHE A 55 2.92 -4.33 -5.64
CA PHE A 55 1.49 -4.31 -5.38
C PHE A 55 0.93 -5.74 -5.38
N LEU A 56 0.42 -6.20 -4.24
CA LEU A 56 -0.25 -7.48 -4.12
C LEU A 56 -1.71 -7.33 -4.57
N ASP A 57 -1.99 -7.68 -5.82
CA ASP A 57 -3.30 -7.58 -6.45
C ASP A 57 -4.09 -8.89 -6.30
N THR A 58 -4.77 -9.03 -5.18
CA THR A 58 -5.58 -10.22 -4.86
C THR A 58 -6.85 -10.34 -5.69
N LYS A 59 -7.33 -9.21 -6.22
CA LYS A 59 -8.61 -9.12 -6.93
C LYS A 59 -8.47 -9.18 -8.43
N HIS A 60 -7.23 -9.12 -8.93
CA HIS A 60 -6.94 -8.96 -10.37
C HIS A 60 -7.66 -7.72 -10.93
N ASP A 61 -7.45 -6.56 -10.28
CA ASP A 61 -8.12 -5.31 -10.63
C ASP A 61 -7.60 -4.80 -11.99
N ASP A 62 -8.52 -4.63 -12.96
CA ASP A 62 -8.20 -4.12 -14.29
C ASP A 62 -7.60 -2.71 -14.25
N LYS A 63 -7.82 -1.96 -13.17
CA LYS A 63 -7.20 -0.63 -12.98
C LYS A 63 -5.69 -0.67 -12.80
N LEU A 64 -5.13 -1.85 -12.52
CA LEU A 64 -3.69 -2.05 -12.42
C LEU A 64 -3.07 -2.48 -13.75
N LEU A 65 -3.89 -2.75 -14.78
CA LEU A 65 -3.39 -2.99 -16.13
C LEU A 65 -2.50 -1.80 -16.54
N ASP A 66 -1.38 -2.08 -17.12
CA ASP A 66 -0.37 -1.08 -17.54
C ASP A 66 0.32 -0.27 -16.41
N ALA A 67 0.07 -0.62 -15.13
CA ALA A 67 0.67 0.07 -14.00
C ALA A 67 2.09 -0.42 -13.64
N GLY A 68 2.50 -1.59 -14.12
CA GLY A 68 3.81 -2.18 -13.79
C GLY A 68 4.04 -3.55 -14.45
N TYR A 69 5.09 -4.23 -14.03
CA TYR A 69 5.45 -5.57 -14.49
C TYR A 69 4.73 -6.62 -13.68
N TYR A 70 4.18 -7.64 -14.35
CA TYR A 70 3.40 -8.69 -13.70
C TYR A 70 4.28 -9.85 -13.27
N ALA A 71 3.94 -10.44 -12.12
CA ALA A 71 4.44 -11.72 -11.65
C ALA A 71 3.28 -12.53 -11.06
N ASP A 72 3.11 -13.75 -11.53
CA ASP A 72 2.09 -14.70 -11.05
C ASP A 72 2.70 -15.77 -10.13
N THR A 73 4.02 -15.86 -10.11
CA THR A 73 4.78 -16.82 -9.28
C THR A 73 5.84 -16.11 -8.43
N LEU A 74 6.23 -16.73 -7.32
CA LEU A 74 7.32 -16.21 -6.48
C LEU A 74 8.66 -16.18 -7.20
N VAL A 75 8.86 -17.05 -8.20
CA VAL A 75 10.09 -17.10 -9.01
C VAL A 75 10.17 -15.88 -9.92
N GLU A 76 9.08 -15.56 -10.62
CA GLU A 76 8.99 -14.33 -11.43
C GLU A 76 9.15 -13.08 -10.58
N LEU A 77 8.48 -13.05 -9.41
CA LEU A 77 8.63 -11.94 -8.47
C LEU A 77 10.10 -11.76 -8.04
N ALA A 78 10.79 -12.87 -7.70
CA ALA A 78 12.19 -12.84 -7.33
C ALA A 78 13.06 -12.28 -8.46
N TYR A 79 12.83 -12.72 -9.70
CA TYR A 79 13.52 -12.23 -10.88
C TYR A 79 13.33 -10.71 -11.08
N LEU A 80 12.09 -10.22 -10.97
CA LEU A 80 11.79 -8.80 -11.12
C LEU A 80 12.43 -7.95 -10.01
N ILE A 81 12.44 -8.45 -8.77
CA ILE A 81 13.11 -7.76 -7.65
C ILE A 81 14.63 -7.71 -7.87
N ASP A 82 15.24 -8.82 -8.26
CA ASP A 82 16.70 -8.91 -8.47
C ASP A 82 17.18 -7.94 -9.56
N ASN A 83 16.39 -7.77 -10.60
CA ASN A 83 16.64 -6.83 -11.68
C ASN A 83 16.14 -5.39 -11.39
N LYS A 84 15.62 -5.14 -10.17
CA LYS A 84 15.18 -3.81 -9.69
C LYS A 84 14.13 -3.16 -10.58
N TYR A 85 13.16 -3.95 -11.04
CA TYR A 85 12.01 -3.37 -11.74
C TYR A 85 11.24 -2.45 -10.78
N PRO A 86 10.96 -1.21 -11.16
CA PRO A 86 10.52 -0.19 -10.21
C PRO A 86 9.09 -0.43 -9.70
N ARG A 87 8.24 -1.06 -10.51
CA ARG A 87 6.84 -1.32 -10.20
C ARG A 87 6.46 -2.75 -10.58
N ILE A 88 6.15 -3.56 -9.60
CA ILE A 88 5.81 -4.97 -9.78
C ILE A 88 4.40 -5.20 -9.27
N ILE A 89 3.55 -5.85 -10.06
CA ILE A 89 2.21 -6.27 -9.69
C ILE A 89 2.23 -7.78 -9.52
N PHE A 90 2.09 -8.22 -8.27
CA PHE A 90 2.05 -9.64 -7.97
C PHE A 90 0.61 -10.14 -7.84
N ARG A 91 0.24 -11.10 -8.66
CA ARG A 91 -1.08 -11.75 -8.71
C ARG A 91 -0.98 -13.19 -8.24
N PRO A 92 -1.16 -13.47 -6.94
CA PRO A 92 -1.04 -14.84 -6.45
C PRO A 92 -2.11 -15.73 -7.07
N PRO A 93 -1.77 -16.96 -7.47
CA PRO A 93 -2.74 -17.93 -7.94
C PRO A 93 -3.86 -18.12 -6.93
N GLY A 94 -5.12 -18.22 -7.39
CA GLY A 94 -6.30 -18.31 -6.54
C GLY A 94 -6.34 -19.49 -5.57
N THR A 95 -5.54 -20.53 -5.85
CA THR A 95 -5.37 -21.74 -5.02
C THR A 95 -4.30 -21.58 -3.93
N SER A 96 -3.50 -20.52 -3.97
CA SER A 96 -2.40 -20.33 -3.02
C SER A 96 -2.93 -19.92 -1.64
N GLU A 97 -2.31 -20.47 -0.59
CA GLU A 97 -2.57 -20.04 0.78
C GLU A 97 -2.02 -18.61 0.97
N LYS A 98 -2.91 -17.63 0.98
CA LYS A 98 -2.57 -16.20 0.97
C LYS A 98 -1.62 -15.80 2.12
N LYS A 99 -1.82 -16.38 3.30
CA LYS A 99 -0.99 -16.12 4.46
C LYS A 99 0.48 -16.53 4.23
N THR A 100 0.68 -17.72 3.70
CA THR A 100 2.02 -18.25 3.37
C THR A 100 2.67 -17.41 2.29
N VAL A 101 1.92 -17.09 1.23
CA VAL A 101 2.42 -16.27 0.12
C VAL A 101 2.89 -14.89 0.60
N LEU A 102 2.10 -14.20 1.43
CA LEU A 102 2.51 -12.90 1.98
C LEU A 102 3.76 -13.03 2.85
N THR A 103 3.86 -14.06 3.67
CA THR A 103 5.05 -14.31 4.51
C THR A 103 6.30 -14.48 3.63
N GLU A 104 6.21 -15.28 2.57
CA GLU A 104 7.33 -15.52 1.66
C GLU A 104 7.74 -14.25 0.89
N ILE A 105 6.78 -13.44 0.43
CA ILE A 105 7.08 -12.14 -0.21
C ILE A 105 7.83 -11.23 0.77
N ILE A 106 7.35 -11.10 2.00
CA ILE A 106 8.01 -10.25 2.99
C ILE A 106 9.42 -10.77 3.28
N LYS A 107 9.60 -12.07 3.53
CA LYS A 107 10.92 -12.68 3.74
C LYS A 107 11.85 -12.45 2.54
N MET A 108 11.33 -12.58 1.33
CA MET A 108 12.07 -12.32 0.08
C MET A 108 12.56 -10.86 0.03
N VAL A 109 11.70 -9.88 0.28
CA VAL A 109 12.06 -8.46 0.28
C VAL A 109 13.13 -8.17 1.34
N PHE A 110 13.00 -8.72 2.54
CA PHE A 110 14.02 -8.59 3.59
C PHE A 110 15.34 -9.24 3.20
N HIS A 111 15.30 -10.40 2.53
CA HIS A 111 16.48 -11.06 2.00
C HIS A 111 17.19 -10.18 0.97
N TYR A 112 16.48 -9.71 -0.08
CA TYR A 112 17.06 -8.82 -1.08
C TYR A 112 17.62 -7.54 -0.46
N ARG A 113 16.90 -6.90 0.47
CA ARG A 113 17.37 -5.72 1.18
C ARG A 113 18.65 -5.95 1.98
N SER A 114 18.95 -7.19 2.37
CA SER A 114 20.20 -7.58 3.05
C SER A 114 21.36 -7.76 2.10
N LEU A 115 21.12 -7.99 0.81
CA LEU A 115 22.15 -8.19 -0.19
C LEU A 115 22.91 -6.89 -0.48
N ARG A 116 24.21 -7.00 -0.76
CA ARG A 116 25.04 -5.84 -1.10
C ARG A 116 24.53 -5.06 -2.31
N THR A 117 23.98 -5.76 -3.31
CA THR A 117 23.42 -5.19 -4.55
C THR A 117 22.15 -4.35 -4.30
N HIS A 118 21.42 -4.60 -3.20
CA HIS A 118 20.15 -3.97 -2.84
C HIS A 118 20.22 -3.16 -1.53
N LYS A 119 21.38 -3.00 -0.95
CA LYS A 119 21.57 -2.40 0.39
C LYS A 119 20.91 -1.02 0.57
N ASN A 120 20.76 -0.24 -0.49
CA ASN A 120 20.19 1.12 -0.44
C ASN A 120 18.88 1.23 -1.24
N VAL A 121 18.31 0.09 -1.67
CA VAL A 121 17.04 0.08 -2.44
C VAL A 121 15.87 0.17 -1.46
N PRO A 122 15.05 1.23 -1.50
CA PRO A 122 13.82 1.28 -0.73
C PRO A 122 12.77 0.34 -1.34
N PHE A 123 11.96 -0.29 -0.49
CA PHE A 123 10.85 -1.14 -0.90
C PHE A 123 9.52 -0.59 -0.38
N ALA A 124 8.49 -0.58 -1.23
CA ALA A 124 7.12 -0.31 -0.84
C ALA A 124 6.24 -1.53 -1.14
N LEU A 125 5.56 -2.06 -0.12
CA LEU A 125 4.66 -3.20 -0.24
C LEU A 125 3.22 -2.72 -0.11
N TYR A 126 2.48 -2.69 -1.23
CA TYR A 126 1.05 -2.39 -1.28
C TYR A 126 0.27 -3.69 -1.12
N ILE A 127 -0.43 -3.84 0.00
CA ILE A 127 -1.15 -5.07 0.33
C ILE A 127 -2.65 -4.78 0.31
N ASP A 128 -3.32 -5.12 -0.80
CA ASP A 128 -4.77 -4.96 -0.92
C ASP A 128 -5.50 -6.06 -0.13
N GLU A 129 -6.62 -5.69 0.49
CA GLU A 129 -7.45 -6.58 1.31
C GLU A 129 -6.63 -7.34 2.37
N LEU A 130 -5.85 -6.62 3.17
CA LEU A 130 -4.97 -7.19 4.19
C LEU A 130 -5.65 -8.26 5.06
N GLN A 131 -6.94 -8.12 5.35
CA GLN A 131 -7.73 -9.09 6.12
C GLN A 131 -7.82 -10.48 5.46
N LEU A 132 -7.56 -10.59 4.16
CA LEU A 132 -7.49 -11.89 3.47
C LEU A 132 -6.20 -12.65 3.75
N TYR A 133 -5.16 -11.94 4.18
CA TYR A 133 -3.85 -12.50 4.50
C TYR A 133 -3.65 -12.68 5.99
N ALA A 134 -4.18 -11.76 6.79
CA ALA A 134 -4.02 -11.77 8.24
C ALA A 134 -5.30 -11.31 8.92
N GLY A 135 -6.08 -12.25 9.40
CA GLY A 135 -7.28 -11.98 10.19
C GLY A 135 -6.95 -11.39 11.57
N LYS A 136 -7.95 -10.77 12.18
CA LYS A 136 -7.86 -10.06 13.47
C LYS A 136 -7.22 -10.87 14.61
N GLN A 137 -7.46 -12.16 14.65
CA GLN A 137 -7.04 -13.03 15.76
C GLN A 137 -5.77 -13.81 15.50
N GLU A 138 -5.23 -13.73 14.30
CA GLU A 138 -4.08 -14.53 13.90
C GLU A 138 -2.81 -13.68 13.87
N LYS A 139 -1.81 -14.10 14.62
CA LYS A 139 -0.46 -13.59 14.45
C LYS A 139 0.04 -14.01 13.07
N HIS A 140 0.56 -13.06 12.33
CA HIS A 140 1.14 -13.28 11.04
C HIS A 140 2.62 -12.89 11.08
N GLU A 141 3.50 -13.90 11.10
CA GLU A 141 4.96 -13.72 11.27
C GLU A 141 5.55 -12.67 10.31
N GLY A 142 5.20 -12.76 9.03
CA GLY A 142 5.69 -11.82 8.03
C GLY A 142 5.24 -10.37 8.31
N LEU A 143 3.97 -10.15 8.64
CA LEU A 143 3.46 -8.82 8.95
C LEU A 143 4.06 -8.28 10.26
N GLU A 144 4.26 -9.11 11.27
CA GLU A 144 4.94 -8.71 12.50
C GLU A 144 6.38 -8.26 12.18
N MET A 145 7.10 -9.01 11.37
CA MET A 145 8.44 -8.64 10.92
C MET A 145 8.44 -7.33 10.11
N LEU A 146 7.50 -7.17 9.17
CA LEU A 146 7.38 -5.96 8.36
C LEU A 146 7.08 -4.75 9.24
N SER A 147 6.04 -4.84 10.06
CA SER A 147 5.56 -3.72 10.87
C SER A 147 6.54 -3.29 11.97
N THR A 148 7.33 -4.21 12.53
CA THR A 148 8.26 -3.87 13.62
C THR A 148 9.65 -3.45 13.15
N THR A 149 10.11 -3.96 12.01
CA THR A 149 11.50 -3.75 11.58
C THR A 149 11.64 -3.19 10.16
N GLY A 150 10.54 -3.18 9.39
CA GLY A 150 10.57 -2.80 7.98
C GLY A 150 11.01 -1.37 7.76
N ALA A 151 10.36 -0.40 8.43
CA ALA A 151 10.66 1.03 8.25
C ALA A 151 12.14 1.35 8.53
N GLY A 152 12.72 0.79 9.59
CA GLY A 152 14.15 0.93 9.90
C GLY A 152 15.11 0.34 8.86
N LYS A 153 14.57 -0.42 7.89
CA LYS A 153 15.32 -1.01 6.77
C LYS A 153 14.90 -0.45 5.41
N ASP A 154 14.21 0.68 5.36
CA ASP A 154 13.60 1.24 4.14
C ASP A 154 12.64 0.25 3.43
N ILE A 155 11.89 -0.54 4.19
CA ILE A 155 10.82 -1.42 3.69
C ILE A 155 9.52 -0.92 4.28
N HIS A 156 8.65 -0.34 3.46
CA HIS A 156 7.45 0.36 3.89
C HIS A 156 6.18 -0.43 3.49
N GLY A 157 5.28 -0.66 4.43
CA GLY A 157 3.99 -1.30 4.19
C GLY A 157 2.90 -0.26 3.95
N ILE A 158 2.15 -0.43 2.88
CA ILE A 158 0.92 0.30 2.58
C ILE A 158 -0.23 -0.72 2.65
N PHE A 159 -0.88 -0.76 3.78
CA PHE A 159 -1.90 -1.75 4.10
C PHE A 159 -3.29 -1.24 3.73
N MET A 160 -4.07 -2.02 3.00
CA MET A 160 -5.44 -1.66 2.65
C MET A 160 -6.43 -2.63 3.26
N ALA A 161 -7.48 -2.10 3.93
CA ALA A 161 -8.56 -2.91 4.47
C ALA A 161 -9.90 -2.16 4.45
N GLN A 162 -10.99 -2.91 4.56
CA GLN A 162 -12.33 -2.30 4.58
C GLN A 162 -12.67 -1.72 5.93
N ARG A 163 -12.20 -2.35 7.01
CA ARG A 163 -12.47 -1.97 8.39
C ARG A 163 -11.23 -2.11 9.24
N MET A 164 -11.10 -1.20 10.18
CA MET A 164 -10.01 -1.24 11.18
C MET A 164 -10.09 -2.49 12.07
N GLN A 165 -11.31 -2.90 12.40
CA GLN A 165 -11.55 -4.10 13.25
C GLN A 165 -11.11 -5.41 12.59
N ASP A 166 -10.90 -5.44 11.28
CA ASP A 166 -10.53 -6.65 10.55
C ASP A 166 -9.01 -6.87 10.51
N ILE A 167 -8.24 -5.88 10.98
CA ILE A 167 -6.77 -5.93 11.02
C ILE A 167 -6.29 -6.25 12.45
N HIS A 168 -5.20 -6.99 12.53
CA HIS A 168 -4.55 -7.26 13.82
C HIS A 168 -4.03 -5.97 14.45
N GLU A 169 -4.29 -5.76 15.74
CA GLU A 169 -4.00 -4.49 16.44
C GLU A 169 -2.52 -4.10 16.41
N GLN A 170 -1.63 -5.07 16.52
CA GLN A 170 -0.19 -4.82 16.46
C GLN A 170 0.23 -4.22 15.11
N SER A 171 -0.33 -4.70 13.98
CA SER A 171 -0.02 -4.14 12.66
C SER A 171 -0.53 -2.71 12.52
N LEU A 172 -1.71 -2.40 13.09
CA LEU A 172 -2.26 -1.05 13.09
C LEU A 172 -1.43 -0.09 13.95
N SER A 173 -0.99 -0.52 15.14
CA SER A 173 -0.24 0.32 16.08
C SER A 173 1.16 0.70 15.57
N GLN A 174 1.66 0.02 14.55
CA GLN A 174 2.94 0.30 13.91
C GLN A 174 2.80 1.17 12.64
N CYS A 175 1.56 1.57 12.30
CA CYS A 175 1.35 2.50 11.19
C CYS A 175 1.41 3.94 11.72
N ASP A 176 2.40 4.69 11.23
CA ASP A 176 2.60 6.10 11.59
C ASP A 176 1.58 7.02 10.92
N THR A 177 0.92 6.53 9.90
CA THR A 177 -0.05 7.27 9.11
C THR A 177 -1.31 6.45 8.88
N THR A 178 -2.46 7.03 9.16
CA THR A 178 -3.78 6.42 8.94
C THR A 178 -4.57 7.25 7.94
N VAL A 179 -5.05 6.61 6.87
CA VAL A 179 -5.93 7.22 5.87
C VAL A 179 -7.30 6.56 5.94
N CYS A 180 -8.32 7.35 6.14
CA CYS A 180 -9.69 6.89 6.30
C CYS A 180 -10.61 7.48 5.25
N PHE A 181 -11.13 6.64 4.38
CA PHE A 181 -12.34 6.89 3.61
C PHE A 181 -13.57 6.57 4.45
N PHE A 182 -14.77 6.70 3.87
CA PHE A 182 -15.95 6.23 4.60
C PHE A 182 -15.84 4.75 4.97
N MET A 183 -16.06 4.42 6.23
CA MET A 183 -16.11 3.06 6.75
C MET A 183 -17.30 2.85 7.68
N ARG A 184 -17.79 1.60 7.78
CA ARG A 184 -18.90 1.23 8.66
C ARG A 184 -18.39 0.78 10.04
N GLU A 185 -17.62 1.66 10.69
CA GLU A 185 -17.21 1.44 12.06
C GLU A 185 -18.20 2.07 13.04
N GLN A 186 -18.34 1.46 14.22
CA GLN A 186 -19.12 2.06 15.30
C GLN A 186 -18.39 3.30 15.84
N ALA A 187 -19.13 4.39 16.04
CA ALA A 187 -18.59 5.63 16.60
C ALA A 187 -17.89 5.41 17.96
N SER A 188 -18.46 4.53 18.80
CA SER A 188 -17.87 4.16 20.10
C SER A 188 -16.51 3.46 19.97
N TYR A 189 -16.30 2.69 18.89
CA TYR A 189 -15.02 2.04 18.61
C TYR A 189 -13.96 3.06 18.19
N LEU A 190 -14.30 3.97 17.28
CA LEU A 190 -13.40 5.03 16.82
C LEU A 190 -13.01 5.99 17.96
N LYS A 191 -13.99 6.41 18.78
CA LYS A 191 -13.72 7.24 19.98
C LYS A 191 -12.77 6.59 20.97
N ARG A 192 -12.92 5.28 21.24
CA ARG A 192 -11.98 4.56 22.11
C ARG A 192 -10.54 4.53 21.57
N ARG A 193 -10.35 4.78 20.29
CA ARG A 193 -9.04 4.91 19.63
C ARG A 193 -8.56 6.36 19.49
N GLY A 194 -9.26 7.32 20.10
CA GLY A 194 -8.90 8.72 20.02
C GLY A 194 -9.19 9.37 18.67
N MET A 195 -10.12 8.80 17.88
CA MET A 195 -10.46 9.28 16.53
C MET A 195 -11.77 10.08 16.55
N ASP A 196 -11.94 10.98 17.52
CA ASP A 196 -13.17 11.76 17.70
C ASP A 196 -13.47 12.64 16.48
N GLU A 197 -12.47 13.30 15.93
CA GLU A 197 -12.60 14.15 14.73
C GLU A 197 -13.08 13.34 13.52
N LEU A 198 -12.54 12.13 13.32
CA LEU A 198 -12.96 11.23 12.27
C LEU A 198 -14.45 10.85 12.42
N VAL A 199 -14.94 10.64 13.65
CA VAL A 199 -16.34 10.35 13.90
C VAL A 199 -17.24 11.50 13.44
N GLU A 200 -16.84 12.76 13.68
CA GLU A 200 -17.55 13.93 13.19
C GLU A 200 -17.60 14.00 11.66
N TRP A 201 -16.54 13.54 10.98
CA TRP A 201 -16.43 13.62 9.52
C TRP A 201 -17.02 12.43 8.77
N MET A 202 -17.38 11.35 9.46
CA MET A 202 -17.90 10.13 8.83
C MET A 202 -19.12 10.38 7.94
N GLN A 203 -20.05 11.23 8.35
CA GLN A 203 -21.23 11.55 7.55
C GLN A 203 -20.86 12.33 6.28
N PHE A 204 -19.91 13.23 6.37
CA PHE A 204 -19.37 13.95 5.21
C PHE A 204 -18.69 12.98 4.23
N LEU A 205 -17.82 12.11 4.72
CA LEU A 205 -17.11 11.11 3.90
C LEU A 205 -18.09 10.12 3.24
N LYS A 206 -19.22 9.80 3.89
CA LYS A 206 -20.28 8.98 3.31
C LYS A 206 -20.95 9.65 2.12
N GLN A 207 -21.21 10.94 2.21
CA GLN A 207 -21.90 11.73 1.18
C GLN A 207 -20.96 12.16 0.04
N ASN A 208 -19.66 12.21 0.30
CA ASN A 208 -18.63 12.67 -0.63
C ASN A 208 -17.62 11.54 -0.89
N PRO A 209 -17.91 10.59 -1.79
CA PRO A 209 -16.99 9.53 -2.16
C PRO A 209 -15.67 10.11 -2.65
N TYR A 210 -14.58 9.37 -2.42
CA TYR A 210 -13.19 9.72 -2.75
C TYR A 210 -12.56 10.82 -1.90
N PHE A 211 -13.30 11.61 -1.10
CA PHE A 211 -12.71 12.37 -0.01
C PHE A 211 -12.16 11.41 1.05
N PHE A 212 -11.07 11.79 1.70
CA PHE A 212 -10.49 10.99 2.77
C PHE A 212 -9.95 11.86 3.90
N ALA A 213 -10.02 11.35 5.12
CA ALA A 213 -9.34 11.87 6.27
C ALA A 213 -7.97 11.20 6.38
N PHE A 214 -6.98 11.94 6.82
CA PHE A 214 -5.63 11.44 7.00
C PHE A 214 -5.10 11.94 8.33
N GLU A 215 -4.52 11.04 9.09
CA GLU A 215 -3.92 11.30 10.39
C GLU A 215 -2.44 10.97 10.34
N ARG A 216 -1.65 11.88 10.87
CA ARG A 216 -0.23 11.70 11.11
C ARG A 216 0.19 12.45 12.36
N ILE A 217 0.86 11.76 13.28
CA ILE A 217 1.36 12.33 14.53
C ILE A 217 0.24 13.04 15.33
N GLY A 218 -0.93 12.40 15.41
CA GLY A 218 -2.07 12.88 16.17
C GLY A 218 -2.82 14.07 15.54
N THR A 219 -2.53 14.44 14.29
CA THR A 219 -3.21 15.54 13.59
C THR A 219 -4.02 15.00 12.42
N TRP A 220 -5.34 15.26 12.44
CA TRP A 220 -6.25 14.89 11.35
C TRP A 220 -6.37 16.01 10.32
N GLN A 221 -6.41 15.65 9.05
CA GLN A 221 -6.65 16.52 7.91
C GLN A 221 -7.66 15.88 6.97
N LEU A 222 -8.54 16.70 6.38
CA LEU A 222 -9.46 16.24 5.33
C LEU A 222 -8.85 16.57 3.97
N HIS A 223 -8.86 15.59 3.06
CA HIS A 223 -8.33 15.70 1.70
C HIS A 223 -9.44 15.65 0.65
N GLU A 224 -9.25 16.44 -0.41
CA GLU A 224 -10.05 16.33 -1.63
C GLU A 224 -9.77 15.02 -2.36
N PRO A 225 -10.70 14.58 -3.25
CA PRO A 225 -10.43 13.48 -4.16
C PRO A 225 -9.17 13.75 -4.99
N ILE A 226 -8.41 12.69 -5.25
CA ILE A 226 -7.33 12.78 -6.23
C ILE A 226 -7.97 13.01 -7.61
N PRO A 227 -7.47 13.95 -8.41
CA PRO A 227 -7.97 14.16 -9.77
C PRO A 227 -7.92 12.86 -10.56
N TYR A 228 -9.06 12.40 -11.04
CA TYR A 228 -9.16 11.21 -11.88
C TYR A 228 -8.68 11.61 -13.27
N GLY A 229 -7.56 11.08 -13.74
CA GLY A 229 -7.06 11.32 -15.09
C GLY A 229 -5.77 12.15 -15.21
N GLU A 230 -5.25 12.72 -14.14
CA GLU A 230 -3.85 13.12 -14.11
C GLU A 230 -3.00 11.87 -13.84
N GLU A 231 -2.90 11.00 -14.85
CA GLU A 231 -1.85 9.99 -14.84
C GLU A 231 -0.52 10.75 -14.83
N PRO A 232 0.41 10.42 -13.92
CA PRO A 232 1.77 10.92 -14.05
C PRO A 232 2.22 10.56 -15.46
N SER A 233 2.68 11.55 -16.21
CA SER A 233 3.08 11.39 -17.62
C SER A 233 3.92 10.12 -17.72
N GLN A 234 3.42 9.15 -18.47
CA GLN A 234 4.18 7.95 -18.84
C GLN A 234 5.42 8.45 -19.56
N GLN A 235 6.54 8.53 -18.86
CA GLN A 235 7.82 8.56 -19.53
C GLN A 235 7.98 7.18 -20.17
N ASP A 236 8.02 7.21 -21.50
CA ASP A 236 8.22 6.09 -22.40
C ASP A 236 9.32 5.13 -21.88
N HIS A 237 8.93 4.12 -21.15
CA HIS A 237 9.70 2.92 -20.96
C HIS A 237 8.97 1.80 -21.69
N SER A 238 8.85 1.96 -23.03
CA SER A 238 8.45 0.88 -23.90
C SER A 238 9.57 -0.15 -23.96
N ILE A 239 9.67 -0.97 -22.93
CA ILE A 239 10.27 -2.29 -23.07
C ILE A 239 9.17 -3.11 -23.74
N ASN A 240 9.40 -3.47 -24.98
CA ASN A 240 8.51 -4.31 -25.77
C ASN A 240 8.37 -5.67 -25.05
N PRO A 241 7.17 -6.09 -24.59
CA PRO A 241 6.99 -7.39 -23.94
C PRO A 241 7.22 -8.58 -24.89
N ASN A 242 7.54 -8.32 -26.18
CA ASN A 242 7.85 -9.31 -27.19
C ASN A 242 9.35 -9.45 -27.51
N ASP A 243 10.23 -8.92 -26.67
CA ASP A 243 11.63 -9.27 -26.77
C ASP A 243 11.81 -10.71 -26.29
N ASP A 244 11.82 -11.66 -27.24
CA ASP A 244 11.96 -13.11 -27.06
C ASP A 244 13.27 -13.55 -26.36
N ASP A 245 14.11 -12.61 -25.94
CA ASP A 245 15.36 -12.88 -25.22
C ASP A 245 15.18 -13.03 -23.69
N PHE A 246 13.94 -12.99 -23.16
CA PHE A 246 13.69 -12.89 -21.73
C PHE A 246 13.57 -14.21 -20.97
N PHE A 247 13.41 -15.36 -21.64
CA PHE A 247 13.38 -16.67 -20.96
C PHE A 247 14.32 -17.66 -21.65
N PRO A 248 15.57 -17.87 -21.16
CA PRO A 248 16.28 -19.07 -21.50
C PRO A 248 15.52 -20.28 -20.90
N MET A 249 15.04 -21.17 -21.79
CA MET A 249 14.43 -22.46 -21.42
C MET A 249 15.40 -23.33 -20.62
#